data_ae1a40b5a81a5d865ecd827201221dfc
#
_entry.id   ae1a40b5a81a5d865ecd827201221dfc
#
_cell.length_a   1.000
_cell.length_b   1.000
_cell.length_c   1.000
_cell.angle_alpha   90.00
_cell.angle_beta   90.00
_cell.angle_gamma   90.00
#
_symmetry.space_group_name_H-M   'P 1'
#
loop_
_entity.id
_entity.type
_entity.pdbx_description
1 polymer ?
#
loop_
_entity_poly.entity_id
_entity_poly.type
_entity_poly.pdbx_seq_one_letter_code
_entity_poly.pdbx_strand_id
1 'polypeptide(L)'
;QFDCSLSYGLVEYLRTLNMMKKNNWSSKRIIPHGGHQISCNIAAGLNLGGNEIYPSLFQPFGGFPDSSLVENSYVTFPKFVGMGYENKQKLNDLFKKLFN
;
A
#
# COMPACT_ATOMS: atom_id res chain seq x y z
N GLN A 1 10.26 3.18 -9.98
CA GLN A 1 9.43 3.35 -8.76
C GLN A 1 8.57 4.60 -8.90
N PHE A 2 7.29 4.44 -9.01
CA PHE A 2 6.31 5.52 -8.90
C PHE A 2 5.06 5.00 -8.22
N ASP A 3 4.39 5.84 -7.50
CA ASP A 3 3.24 5.47 -6.69
C ASP A 3 2.00 6.31 -7.00
N CYS A 4 0.88 5.85 -6.49
CA CYS A 4 -0.42 6.47 -6.71
C CYS A 4 -0.52 7.86 -6.04
N SER A 5 0.08 8.05 -4.87
CA SER A 5 -0.03 9.31 -4.11
C SER A 5 0.66 10.45 -4.83
N LEU A 6 1.84 10.19 -5.40
CA LEU A 6 2.62 11.19 -6.13
C LEU A 6 2.14 11.38 -7.57
N SER A 7 1.26 10.51 -8.05
CA SER A 7 0.68 10.54 -9.40
C SER A 7 -0.71 11.19 -9.46
N TYR A 8 -1.03 12.08 -8.55
CA TYR A 8 -2.35 12.73 -8.46
C TYR A 8 -3.53 11.75 -8.27
N GLY A 9 -3.30 10.63 -7.61
CA GLY A 9 -4.31 9.65 -7.25
C GLY A 9 -4.46 8.49 -8.23
N LEU A 10 -5.41 7.60 -7.93
CA LEU A 10 -5.55 6.31 -8.60
C LEU A 10 -5.86 6.45 -10.10
N VAL A 11 -6.65 7.43 -10.50
CA VAL A 11 -7.06 7.60 -11.90
C VAL A 11 -5.84 7.87 -12.80
N GLU A 12 -5.01 8.82 -12.42
CA GLU A 12 -3.79 9.15 -13.18
C GLU A 12 -2.75 8.03 -13.11
N TYR A 13 -2.68 7.34 -11.98
CA TYR A 13 -1.84 6.17 -11.84
C TYR A 13 -2.24 5.05 -12.82
N LEU A 14 -3.54 4.75 -12.92
CA LEU A 14 -4.05 3.77 -13.88
C LEU A 14 -3.81 4.18 -15.34
N ARG A 15 -3.91 5.47 -15.66
CA ARG A 15 -3.54 5.99 -16.99
C ARG A 15 -2.08 5.73 -17.32
N THR A 16 -1.19 5.98 -16.35
CA THR A 16 0.25 5.71 -16.49
C THR A 16 0.51 4.22 -16.70
N LEU A 17 -0.11 3.34 -15.91
CA LEU A 17 0.03 1.89 -16.07
C LEU A 17 -0.46 1.41 -17.44
N ASN A 18 -1.57 1.95 -17.91
CA ASN A 18 -2.10 1.64 -19.26
C ASN A 18 -1.14 2.10 -20.37
N MET A 19 -0.55 3.28 -20.23
CA MET A 19 0.47 3.76 -21.17
C MET A 19 1.69 2.83 -21.18
N MET A 20 2.17 2.42 -20.02
CA MET A 20 3.28 1.47 -19.91
C MET A 20 2.97 0.14 -20.57
N LYS A 21 1.77 -0.41 -20.33
CA LYS A 21 1.32 -1.65 -20.95
C LYS A 21 1.26 -1.53 -22.47
N LYS A 22 0.77 -0.41 -23.02
CA LYS A 22 0.77 -0.14 -24.46
C LYS A 22 2.17 -0.10 -25.07
N ASN A 23 3.18 0.23 -24.28
CA ASN A 23 4.59 0.25 -24.67
C ASN A 23 5.35 -1.03 -24.25
N ASN A 24 4.63 -2.14 -24.07
CA ASN A 24 5.18 -3.46 -23.74
C ASN A 24 5.92 -3.54 -22.39
N TRP A 25 5.58 -2.68 -21.43
CA TRP A 25 6.08 -2.78 -20.07
C TRP A 25 5.18 -3.69 -19.22
N SER A 26 5.78 -4.66 -18.56
CA SER A 26 5.07 -5.53 -17.63
C SER A 26 4.76 -4.81 -16.31
N SER A 27 3.55 -4.98 -15.79
CA SER A 27 3.18 -4.52 -14.44
C SER A 27 4.06 -5.13 -13.34
N LYS A 28 4.65 -6.29 -13.59
CA LYS A 28 5.58 -6.96 -12.67
C LYS A 28 6.92 -6.24 -12.48
N ARG A 29 7.21 -5.25 -13.29
CA ARG A 29 8.40 -4.40 -13.14
C ARG A 29 8.11 -3.12 -12.35
N ILE A 30 6.89 -2.94 -11.88
CA ILE A 30 6.44 -1.77 -11.16
C ILE A 30 6.38 -2.09 -9.68
N ILE A 31 7.13 -1.34 -8.89
CA ILE A 31 7.21 -1.45 -7.43
C ILE A 31 6.96 -0.05 -6.88
N PRO A 32 5.76 0.26 -6.36
CA PRO A 32 5.47 1.56 -5.79
C PRO A 32 6.44 1.93 -4.68
N HIS A 33 6.82 3.19 -4.63
CA HIS A 33 7.64 3.79 -3.60
C HIS A 33 6.77 4.24 -2.41
N GLY A 34 7.37 4.36 -1.24
CA GLY A 34 6.78 5.08 -0.11
C GLY A 34 6.09 4.25 0.97
N GLY A 35 5.87 2.98 0.75
CA GLY A 35 5.55 2.01 1.80
C GLY A 35 4.31 2.27 2.66
N HIS A 36 3.31 2.98 2.17
CA HIS A 36 2.07 3.19 2.89
C HIS A 36 0.98 2.17 2.51
N GLN A 37 -0.02 2.02 3.37
CA GLN A 37 -1.06 1.00 3.24
C GLN A 37 -1.83 1.08 1.91
N ILE A 38 -2.13 2.28 1.42
CA ILE A 38 -2.83 2.48 0.15
C ILE A 38 -2.01 1.91 -1.02
N SER A 39 -0.71 2.19 -1.06
CA SER A 39 0.18 1.62 -2.09
C SER A 39 0.21 0.10 -2.05
N CYS A 40 0.25 -0.51 -0.87
CA CYS A 40 0.17 -1.97 -0.72
C CYS A 40 -1.11 -2.54 -1.32
N ASN A 41 -2.26 -1.94 -1.01
CA ASN A 41 -3.56 -2.37 -1.53
C ASN A 41 -3.61 -2.25 -3.06
N ILE A 42 -3.09 -1.15 -3.61
CA ILE A 42 -3.03 -0.92 -5.06
C ILE A 42 -2.09 -1.92 -5.73
N ALA A 43 -0.91 -2.13 -5.16
CA ALA A 43 0.06 -3.09 -5.69
C ALA A 43 -0.52 -4.51 -5.74
N ALA A 44 -1.21 -4.94 -4.67
CA ALA A 44 -1.89 -6.23 -4.63
C ALA A 44 -3.05 -6.30 -5.62
N GLY A 45 -3.94 -5.31 -5.63
CA GLY A 45 -5.12 -5.28 -6.48
C GLY A 45 -4.81 -5.20 -7.97
N LEU A 46 -3.72 -4.56 -8.35
CA LEU A 46 -3.25 -4.44 -9.74
C LEU A 46 -2.20 -5.49 -10.11
N ASN A 47 -1.89 -6.40 -9.20
CA ASN A 47 -0.90 -7.46 -9.42
C ASN A 47 0.45 -6.91 -9.92
N LEU A 48 0.94 -5.85 -9.26
CA LEU A 48 2.24 -5.25 -9.54
C LEU A 48 3.41 -6.16 -9.10
N GLY A 49 4.63 -5.74 -9.31
CA GLY A 49 5.82 -6.53 -8.96
C GLY A 49 6.10 -6.63 -7.46
N GLY A 50 5.59 -5.70 -6.69
CA GLY A 50 5.77 -5.61 -5.26
C GLY A 50 5.36 -4.25 -4.73
N ASN A 51 5.75 -3.94 -3.51
CA ASN A 51 5.62 -2.62 -2.90
C ASN A 51 6.77 -2.41 -1.91
N GLU A 52 7.39 -1.24 -1.96
CA GLU A 52 8.35 -0.85 -0.94
C GLU A 52 7.61 -0.60 0.37
N ILE A 53 8.15 -1.03 1.51
CA ILE A 53 7.52 -0.82 2.79
C ILE A 53 8.52 -0.67 3.92
N TYR A 54 8.16 0.14 4.90
CA TYR A 54 8.94 0.43 6.09
C TYR A 54 8.15 0.06 7.36
N PRO A 55 8.15 -1.23 7.76
CA PRO A 55 7.26 -1.71 8.83
C PRO A 55 7.48 -1.03 10.17
N SER A 56 8.68 -0.54 10.44
CA SER A 56 9.04 0.11 11.72
C SER A 56 9.05 1.63 11.67
N LEU A 57 8.89 2.24 10.48
CA LEU A 57 8.91 3.69 10.32
C LEU A 57 7.50 4.25 10.19
N PHE A 58 7.37 5.55 10.50
CA PHE A 58 6.13 6.32 10.35
C PHE A 58 4.94 5.77 11.14
N GLN A 59 5.21 5.06 12.22
CA GLN A 59 4.15 4.54 13.10
C GLN A 59 3.41 5.68 13.83
N PRO A 60 2.11 5.56 14.01
CA PRO A 60 1.23 4.42 13.69
C PRO A 60 0.66 4.41 12.27
N PHE A 61 1.03 5.36 11.41
CA PHE A 61 0.48 5.51 10.05
C PHE A 61 1.11 4.55 9.05
N GLY A 62 2.43 4.31 9.15
CA GLY A 62 3.17 3.41 8.28
C GLY A 62 3.01 1.93 8.64
N GLY A 63 3.71 1.07 7.90
CA GLY A 63 3.70 -0.37 8.14
C GLY A 63 2.44 -1.08 7.65
N PHE A 64 2.30 -2.31 8.07
CA PHE A 64 1.18 -3.20 7.71
C PHE A 64 0.01 -3.10 8.70
N PRO A 65 -1.20 -3.57 8.33
CA PRO A 65 -2.25 -3.86 9.29
C PRO A 65 -1.75 -4.82 10.38
N ASP A 66 -2.28 -4.71 11.59
CA ASP A 66 -1.95 -5.62 12.67
C ASP A 66 -2.28 -7.07 12.26
N SER A 67 -1.49 -8.02 12.72
CA SER A 67 -1.59 -9.44 12.36
C SER A 67 -1.24 -9.78 10.90
N SER A 68 -0.62 -8.88 10.15
CA SER A 68 -0.05 -9.22 8.84
C SER A 68 1.15 -10.18 9.00
N LEU A 69 1.21 -11.18 8.12
CA LEU A 69 2.31 -12.13 8.10
C LEU A 69 3.31 -11.76 7.00
N VAL A 70 4.59 -11.77 7.34
CA VAL A 70 5.67 -11.55 6.37
C VAL A 70 6.55 -12.80 6.33
N GLU A 71 6.48 -13.52 5.23
CA GLU A 71 7.22 -14.77 5.02
C GLU A 71 7.82 -14.79 3.62
N ASN A 72 9.08 -15.19 3.49
CA ASN A 72 9.77 -15.32 2.21
C ASN A 72 9.65 -14.07 1.31
N SER A 73 9.75 -12.89 1.88
CA SER A 73 9.60 -11.60 1.20
C SER A 73 8.19 -11.32 0.65
N TYR A 74 7.19 -12.08 1.07
CA TYR A 74 5.78 -11.83 0.78
C TYR A 74 5.06 -11.36 2.03
N VAL A 75 4.06 -10.52 1.85
CA VAL A 75 3.14 -10.12 2.91
C VAL A 75 1.76 -10.71 2.64
N THR A 76 1.18 -11.31 3.67
CA THR A 76 -0.21 -11.76 3.67
C THR A 76 -0.98 -10.93 4.68
N PHE A 77 -1.97 -10.19 4.20
CA PHE A 77 -2.84 -9.41 5.05
C PHE A 77 -3.93 -10.28 5.66
N PRO A 78 -4.35 -9.99 6.91
CA PRO A 78 -5.54 -10.62 7.49
C PRO A 78 -6.78 -10.20 6.69
N LYS A 79 -7.85 -10.96 6.81
CA LYS A 79 -9.16 -10.52 6.27
C LYS A 79 -9.63 -9.31 7.06
N PHE A 80 -9.86 -8.20 6.38
CA PHE A 80 -10.39 -6.98 6.96
C PHE A 80 -11.40 -6.32 6.02
N VAL A 81 -12.22 -5.46 6.57
CA VAL A 81 -13.11 -4.57 5.84
C VAL A 81 -12.40 -3.22 5.68
N GLY A 82 -12.50 -2.60 4.51
CA GLY A 82 -11.84 -1.32 4.26
C GLY A 82 -10.41 -1.44 3.74
N MET A 83 -9.59 -0.48 4.06
CA MET A 83 -8.22 -0.35 3.51
C MET A 83 -7.13 -0.96 4.40
N GLY A 84 -7.47 -1.38 5.62
CA GLY A 84 -6.53 -1.93 6.59
C GLY A 84 -6.09 -0.93 7.67
N TYR A 85 -6.44 0.34 7.58
CA TYR A 85 -6.19 1.30 8.66
C TYR A 85 -7.03 0.98 9.89
N GLU A 86 -8.20 0.42 9.69
CA GLU A 86 -9.13 -0.06 10.73
C GLU A 86 -8.49 -1.15 11.60
N ASN A 87 -7.53 -1.87 11.04
CA ASN A 87 -6.78 -2.94 11.69
C ASN A 87 -5.42 -2.48 12.25
N LYS A 88 -5.29 -1.20 12.57
CA LYS A 88 -4.11 -0.62 13.23
C LYS A 88 -4.51 -0.10 14.61
N GLN A 89 -4.35 -0.92 15.65
CA GLN A 89 -4.80 -0.57 17.00
C GLN A 89 -4.17 0.74 17.52
N LYS A 90 -2.88 0.92 17.31
CA LYS A 90 -2.18 2.15 17.74
C LYS A 90 -2.70 3.41 17.05
N LEU A 91 -3.12 3.29 15.77
CA LEU A 91 -3.73 4.41 15.04
C LEU A 91 -5.12 4.73 15.58
N ASN A 92 -5.92 3.70 15.83
CA ASN A 92 -7.26 3.85 16.43
C ASN A 92 -7.17 4.52 17.82
N ASP A 93 -6.20 4.11 18.64
CA ASP A 93 -5.99 4.70 19.95
C ASP A 93 -5.56 6.17 19.88
N LEU A 94 -4.75 6.52 18.89
CA LEU A 94 -4.40 7.92 18.62
C LEU A 94 -5.64 8.76 18.26
N PHE A 95 -6.46 8.27 17.34
CA PHE A 95 -7.68 8.98 16.95
C PHE A 95 -8.66 9.15 18.11
N LYS A 96 -8.85 8.12 18.94
CA LYS A 96 -9.68 8.25 20.15
C LYS A 96 -9.18 9.35 21.08
N LYS A 97 -7.85 9.50 21.24
CA LYS A 97 -7.27 10.57 22.08
C LYS A 97 -7.44 11.97 21.47
N LEU A 98 -7.51 12.09 20.14
CA LEU A 98 -7.64 13.37 19.48
C LEU A 98 -9.08 13.88 19.41
N PHE A 99 -10.07 12.98 19.47
CA PHE A 99 -11.48 13.31 19.26
C PHE A 99 -12.35 13.06 20.50
N ASN A 100 -11.77 12.65 21.61
CA ASN A 100 -12.39 12.60 22.95
C ASN A 100 -11.79 13.66 23.85
#